data_aada38407a2ec02ffbf082ec0eef1b0a
#
_entry.id   aada38407a2ec02ffbf082ec0eef1b0a
#
_cell.length_a   1.000
_cell.length_b   1.000
_cell.length_c   1.000
_cell.angle_alpha   90.00
_cell.angle_beta   90.00
_cell.angle_gamma   90.00
#
_symmetry.space_group_name_H-M   'P 1'
#
loop_
_entity.id
_entity.type
_entity.pdbx_description
1 polymer ?
#
loop_
_entity_poly.entity_id
_entity_poly.type
_entity_poly.pdbx_seq_one_letter_code
_entity_poly.pdbx_strand_id
1 'polypeptide(L)'
;YELGERFNGLSVGVSIPLFANRKKVKIAKAQAVAGSFTVNNKELQTLAVLQSSYNEAVALKDNRERYELLTRQNNFELLQKALASGKISMVEYLVDATQLYEAFENKLSLEYEYQLRLARMYKFEL
;
A
#
# COMPACT_ATOMS: atom_id res chain seq x y z
N TYR A 1 -6.23 -63.58 -64.93
CA TYR A 1 -5.06 -62.66 -64.93
C TYR A 1 -5.61 -61.28 -64.66
N GLU A 2 -5.52 -60.80 -63.41
CA GLU A 2 -5.87 -59.42 -63.01
C GLU A 2 -4.65 -58.52 -63.26
N LEU A 3 -4.81 -57.61 -64.21
CA LEU A 3 -3.90 -56.51 -64.43
C LEU A 3 -4.21 -55.44 -63.38
N GLY A 4 -3.42 -55.39 -62.33
CA GLY A 4 -3.49 -54.33 -61.33
C GLY A 4 -2.99 -53.01 -61.94
N GLU A 5 -3.89 -52.11 -62.27
CA GLU A 5 -3.53 -50.72 -62.60
C GLU A 5 -2.98 -49.99 -61.37
N ARG A 6 -1.70 -49.69 -61.39
CA ARG A 6 -1.11 -48.81 -60.43
C ARG A 6 -1.40 -47.36 -60.83
N PHE A 7 -2.37 -46.74 -60.17
CA PHE A 7 -2.55 -45.30 -60.24
C PHE A 7 -1.51 -44.60 -59.39
N ASN A 8 -0.53 -43.98 -60.02
CA ASN A 8 0.32 -43.01 -59.40
C ASN A 8 -0.27 -41.63 -59.58
N GLY A 9 -1.11 -41.21 -58.61
CA GLY A 9 -1.68 -39.89 -58.59
C GLY A 9 -0.99 -38.99 -57.59
N LEU A 10 -0.43 -37.87 -58.05
CA LEU A 10 0.06 -36.80 -57.15
C LEU A 10 -1.10 -35.90 -56.81
N SER A 11 -1.63 -35.94 -55.59
CA SER A 11 -2.65 -35.03 -55.11
C SER A 11 -2.04 -33.89 -54.33
N VAL A 12 -2.18 -32.66 -54.83
CA VAL A 12 -1.80 -31.43 -54.11
C VAL A 12 -3.05 -30.84 -53.48
N GLY A 13 -3.19 -30.97 -52.16
CA GLY A 13 -4.31 -30.38 -51.43
C GLY A 13 -3.89 -29.05 -50.79
N VAL A 14 -4.51 -27.94 -51.16
CA VAL A 14 -4.35 -26.65 -50.46
C VAL A 14 -5.48 -26.52 -49.46
N SER A 15 -5.15 -26.65 -48.16
CA SER A 15 -6.10 -26.38 -47.08
C SER A 15 -6.07 -24.90 -46.73
N ILE A 16 -7.09 -24.15 -47.10
CA ILE A 16 -7.26 -22.75 -46.74
C ILE A 16 -8.13 -22.69 -45.48
N PRO A 17 -7.58 -22.36 -44.30
CA PRO A 17 -8.35 -22.27 -43.06
C PRO A 17 -9.15 -20.97 -43.01
N LEU A 18 -10.23 -20.87 -43.76
CA LEU A 18 -11.07 -19.66 -43.88
C LEU A 18 -11.72 -19.21 -42.57
N PHE A 19 -11.83 -20.09 -41.58
CA PHE A 19 -12.51 -19.79 -40.31
C PHE A 19 -11.60 -19.83 -39.04
N ALA A 20 -10.39 -20.36 -39.12
CA ALA A 20 -9.49 -20.50 -37.97
C ALA A 20 -9.02 -19.14 -37.44
N ASN A 21 -8.86 -18.15 -38.30
CA ASN A 21 -8.39 -16.82 -37.92
C ASN A 21 -9.48 -15.94 -37.27
N ARG A 22 -10.76 -16.20 -37.60
CA ARG A 22 -11.89 -15.41 -37.07
C ARG A 22 -12.05 -15.58 -35.56
N LYS A 23 -11.83 -16.77 -35.03
CA LYS A 23 -11.84 -17.06 -33.59
C LYS A 23 -10.63 -16.44 -32.90
N LYS A 24 -9.43 -16.50 -33.49
CA LYS A 24 -8.20 -15.90 -32.95
C LYS A 24 -8.31 -14.39 -32.83
N VAL A 25 -8.88 -13.70 -33.82
CA VAL A 25 -9.10 -12.25 -33.78
C VAL A 25 -10.12 -11.87 -32.68
N LYS A 26 -11.18 -12.65 -32.49
CA LYS A 26 -12.16 -12.43 -31.41
C LYS A 26 -11.53 -12.60 -30.03
N ILE A 27 -10.71 -13.65 -29.86
CA ILE A 27 -9.99 -13.91 -28.61
C ILE A 27 -9.00 -12.77 -28.34
N ALA A 28 -8.21 -12.36 -29.31
CA ALA A 28 -7.25 -11.25 -29.16
C ALA A 28 -7.95 -9.93 -28.80
N LYS A 29 -9.09 -9.62 -29.42
CA LYS A 29 -9.89 -8.44 -29.07
C LYS A 29 -10.43 -8.53 -27.63
N ALA A 30 -10.96 -9.67 -27.24
CA ALA A 30 -11.46 -9.89 -25.88
C ALA A 30 -10.33 -9.77 -24.84
N GLN A 31 -9.14 -10.29 -25.14
CA GLN A 31 -7.95 -10.16 -24.29
C GLN A 31 -7.47 -8.71 -24.19
N ALA A 32 -7.48 -7.95 -25.28
CA ALA A 32 -7.12 -6.53 -25.28
C ALA A 32 -8.10 -5.71 -24.41
N VAL A 33 -9.41 -5.98 -24.54
CA VAL A 33 -10.44 -5.34 -23.72
C VAL A 33 -10.28 -5.73 -22.24
N ALA A 34 -10.08 -7.01 -21.94
CA ALA A 34 -9.81 -7.46 -20.57
C ALA A 34 -8.54 -6.83 -19.99
N GLY A 35 -7.49 -6.70 -20.82
CA GLY A 35 -6.25 -6.01 -20.45
C GLY A 35 -6.47 -4.54 -20.08
N SER A 36 -7.26 -3.79 -20.86
CA SER A 36 -7.57 -2.39 -20.56
C SER A 36 -8.36 -2.24 -19.26
N PHE A 37 -9.33 -3.11 -18.99
CA PHE A 37 -10.03 -3.13 -17.70
C PHE A 37 -9.10 -3.43 -16.52
N THR A 38 -8.14 -4.33 -16.71
CA THR A 38 -7.16 -4.65 -15.67
C THR A 38 -6.27 -3.45 -15.34
N VAL A 39 -5.82 -2.71 -16.37
CA VAL A 39 -5.02 -1.48 -16.18
C VAL A 39 -5.84 -0.42 -15.46
N ASN A 40 -7.04 -0.12 -15.93
CA ASN A 40 -7.91 0.87 -15.28
C ASN A 40 -8.22 0.52 -13.82
N ASN A 41 -8.49 -0.76 -13.53
CA ASN A 41 -8.71 -1.21 -12.16
C ASN A 41 -7.46 -1.03 -11.29
N LYS A 42 -6.28 -1.31 -11.81
CA LYS A 42 -5.03 -1.08 -11.08
C LYS A 42 -4.77 0.40 -10.81
N GLU A 43 -5.05 1.26 -11.77
CA GLU A 43 -4.95 2.72 -11.59
C GLU A 43 -5.89 3.20 -10.47
N LEU A 44 -7.16 2.79 -10.51
CA LEU A 44 -8.13 3.14 -9.49
C LEU A 44 -7.73 2.61 -8.10
N GLN A 45 -7.24 1.37 -8.02
CA GLN A 45 -6.74 0.80 -6.78
C GLN A 45 -5.52 1.57 -6.25
N THR A 46 -4.60 1.95 -7.12
CA THR A 46 -3.41 2.72 -6.74
C THR A 46 -3.80 4.09 -6.20
N LEU A 47 -4.71 4.79 -6.89
CA LEU A 47 -5.24 6.08 -6.43
C LEU A 47 -5.94 5.97 -5.08
N ALA A 48 -6.75 4.92 -4.88
CA ALA A 48 -7.44 4.69 -3.62
C ALA A 48 -6.45 4.43 -2.47
N VAL A 49 -5.39 3.66 -2.72
CA VAL A 49 -4.33 3.40 -1.73
C VAL A 49 -3.55 4.66 -1.41
N LEU A 50 -3.21 5.48 -2.41
CA LEU A 50 -2.54 6.77 -2.22
C LEU A 50 -3.40 7.73 -1.38
N GLN A 51 -4.68 7.85 -1.73
CA GLN A 51 -5.61 8.71 -1.00
C GLN A 51 -5.78 8.25 0.46
N SER A 52 -5.90 6.95 0.70
CA SER A 52 -5.98 6.40 2.06
C SER A 52 -4.70 6.70 2.84
N SER A 53 -3.53 6.42 2.25
CA SER A 53 -2.24 6.69 2.88
C SER A 53 -2.03 8.17 3.20
N TYR A 54 -2.47 9.07 2.31
CA TYR A 54 -2.43 10.51 2.54
C TYR A 54 -3.31 10.92 3.72
N ASN A 55 -4.56 10.48 3.74
CA ASN A 55 -5.50 10.80 4.82
C ASN A 55 -5.00 10.28 6.18
N GLU A 56 -4.44 9.06 6.18
CA GLU A 56 -3.82 8.48 7.38
C GLU A 56 -2.59 9.29 7.83
N ALA A 57 -1.73 9.72 6.90
CA ALA A 57 -0.57 10.55 7.22
C ALA A 57 -0.98 11.90 7.82
N VAL A 58 -2.02 12.55 7.30
CA VAL A 58 -2.56 13.81 7.85
C VAL A 58 -3.07 13.59 9.29
N ALA A 59 -3.86 12.53 9.52
CA ALA A 59 -4.37 12.22 10.84
C ALA A 59 -3.25 11.92 11.85
N LEU A 60 -2.21 11.20 11.43
CA LEU A 60 -1.04 10.91 12.26
C LEU A 60 -0.25 12.18 12.58
N LYS A 61 -0.12 13.10 11.62
CA LYS A 61 0.54 14.40 11.84
C LYS A 61 -0.18 15.20 12.93
N ASP A 62 -1.50 15.32 12.84
CA ASP A 62 -2.29 16.05 13.82
C ASP A 62 -2.19 15.45 15.23
N ASN A 63 -2.21 14.11 15.32
CA ASN A 63 -2.02 13.41 16.59
C ASN A 63 -0.61 13.63 17.14
N ARG A 64 0.43 13.58 16.29
CA ARG A 64 1.82 13.86 16.68
C ARG A 64 1.98 15.24 17.31
N GLU A 65 1.36 16.26 16.73
CA GLU A 65 1.42 17.63 17.24
C GLU A 65 0.82 17.75 18.65
N ARG A 66 -0.26 17.01 18.94
CA ARG A 66 -0.85 16.95 20.30
C ARG A 66 0.11 16.35 21.31
N TYR A 67 0.78 15.23 20.97
CA TYR A 67 1.76 14.61 21.86
C TYR A 67 3.04 15.44 22.00
N GLU A 68 3.39 16.25 21.01
CA GLU A 68 4.52 17.17 21.12
C GLU A 68 4.33 18.22 22.21
N LEU A 69 3.11 18.71 22.40
CA LEU A 69 2.79 19.62 23.50
C LEU A 69 2.95 18.93 24.87
N LEU A 70 2.54 17.67 24.99
CA LEU A 70 2.64 16.89 26.23
C LEU A 70 4.08 16.51 26.58
N THR A 71 4.91 16.24 25.57
CA THR A 71 6.28 15.73 25.73
C THR A 71 7.36 16.81 25.69
N ARG A 72 7.02 18.09 25.86
CA ARG A 72 8.03 19.16 25.96
C ARG A 72 8.97 18.90 27.11
N GLN A 73 10.26 19.13 26.91
CA GLN A 73 11.32 18.88 27.90
C GLN A 73 11.04 19.52 29.26
N ASN A 74 10.36 20.66 29.27
CA ASN A 74 10.04 21.38 30.51
C ASN A 74 9.12 20.61 31.48
N ASN A 75 8.31 19.67 30.99
CA ASN A 75 7.37 18.94 31.85
C ASN A 75 8.09 18.04 32.85
N PHE A 76 9.16 17.36 32.43
CA PHE A 76 9.97 16.53 33.33
C PHE A 76 10.69 17.35 34.39
N GLU A 77 11.28 18.50 34.01
CA GLU A 77 11.93 19.40 34.92
C GLU A 77 10.97 20.03 35.94
N LEU A 78 9.77 20.39 35.49
CA LEU A 78 8.72 20.92 36.36
C LEU A 78 8.27 19.87 37.38
N LEU A 79 8.14 18.62 36.98
CA LEU A 79 7.79 17.51 37.83
C LEU A 79 8.86 17.30 38.93
N GLN A 80 10.14 17.30 38.54
CA GLN A 80 11.26 17.18 39.46
C GLN A 80 11.31 18.35 40.45
N LYS A 81 11.10 19.59 39.98
CA LYS A 81 11.06 20.77 40.83
C LYS A 81 9.89 20.74 41.79
N ALA A 82 8.72 20.24 41.37
CA ALA A 82 7.56 20.09 42.22
C ALA A 82 7.81 19.08 43.36
N LEU A 83 8.43 17.96 43.05
CA LEU A 83 8.83 16.96 44.04
C LEU A 83 9.87 17.54 45.01
N ALA A 84 10.94 18.18 44.51
CA ALA A 84 12.00 18.76 45.32
C ALA A 84 11.48 19.87 46.24
N SER A 85 10.45 20.61 45.84
CA SER A 85 9.83 21.65 46.66
C SER A 85 8.72 21.13 47.60
N GLY A 86 8.49 19.82 47.63
CA GLY A 86 7.44 19.20 48.46
C GLY A 86 6.00 19.52 48.02
N LYS A 87 5.80 20.01 46.80
CA LYS A 87 4.47 20.32 46.26
C LYS A 87 3.68 19.10 45.84
N ILE A 88 4.39 18.03 45.49
CA ILE A 88 3.83 16.72 45.18
C ILE A 88 4.54 15.64 46.01
N SER A 89 3.81 14.58 46.27
CA SER A 89 4.36 13.40 46.95
C SER A 89 5.18 12.55 45.97
N MET A 90 6.02 11.65 46.50
CA MET A 90 6.76 10.69 45.67
C MET A 90 5.84 9.79 44.85
N VAL A 91 4.66 9.43 45.38
CA VAL A 91 3.69 8.60 44.68
C VAL A 91 3.10 9.36 43.50
N GLU A 92 2.69 10.62 43.70
CA GLU A 92 2.19 11.47 42.58
C GLU A 92 3.28 11.69 41.53
N TYR A 93 4.53 11.94 41.95
CA TYR A 93 5.65 12.04 41.02
C TYR A 93 5.80 10.78 40.15
N LEU A 94 5.74 9.58 40.74
CA LEU A 94 5.88 8.32 39.99
C LEU A 94 4.74 8.11 39.03
N VAL A 95 3.49 8.41 39.41
CA VAL A 95 2.32 8.32 38.54
C VAL A 95 2.47 9.27 37.36
N ASP A 96 2.76 10.54 37.61
CA ASP A 96 2.89 11.56 36.57
C ASP A 96 4.09 11.28 35.64
N ALA A 97 5.21 10.80 36.19
CA ALA A 97 6.38 10.39 35.44
C ALA A 97 6.05 9.21 34.49
N THR A 98 5.28 8.22 34.97
CA THR A 98 4.85 7.09 34.17
C THR A 98 3.97 7.56 32.99
N GLN A 99 3.01 8.45 33.24
CA GLN A 99 2.17 9.02 32.19
C GLN A 99 2.98 9.81 31.15
N LEU A 100 4.02 10.53 31.60
CA LEU A 100 4.92 11.23 30.71
C LEU A 100 5.72 10.27 29.82
N TYR A 101 6.23 9.16 30.38
CA TYR A 101 6.91 8.12 29.60
C TYR A 101 5.96 7.47 28.57
N GLU A 102 4.75 7.13 28.95
CA GLU A 102 3.73 6.60 28.02
C GLU A 102 3.44 7.60 26.89
N ALA A 103 3.38 8.90 27.20
CA ALA A 103 3.21 9.93 26.17
C ALA A 103 4.40 10.00 25.21
N PHE A 104 5.64 9.81 25.69
CA PHE A 104 6.83 9.72 24.85
C PHE A 104 6.81 8.47 23.94
N GLU A 105 6.46 7.31 24.48
CA GLU A 105 6.34 6.07 23.70
C GLU A 105 5.29 6.21 22.60
N ASN A 106 4.12 6.77 22.93
CA ASN A 106 3.07 7.02 21.97
C ASN A 106 3.53 8.01 20.88
N LYS A 107 4.25 9.07 21.22
CA LYS A 107 4.84 10.00 20.26
C LYS A 107 5.79 9.31 19.29
N LEU A 108 6.69 8.46 19.79
CA LEU A 108 7.63 7.71 18.95
C LEU A 108 6.91 6.73 18.03
N SER A 109 5.89 6.05 18.53
CA SER A 109 5.06 5.16 17.72
C SER A 109 4.35 5.91 16.58
N LEU A 110 3.75 7.06 16.88
CA LEU A 110 3.10 7.91 15.88
C LEU A 110 4.09 8.45 14.84
N GLU A 111 5.30 8.84 15.26
CA GLU A 111 6.35 9.28 14.33
C GLU A 111 6.77 8.14 13.42
N TYR A 112 6.99 6.95 13.94
CA TYR A 112 7.31 5.77 13.15
C TYR A 112 6.22 5.44 12.12
N GLU A 113 4.95 5.43 12.56
CA GLU A 113 3.83 5.17 11.66
C GLU A 113 3.70 6.25 10.57
N TYR A 114 3.87 7.51 10.93
CA TYR A 114 3.87 8.62 9.99
C TYR A 114 4.93 8.44 8.90
N GLN A 115 6.18 8.17 9.30
CA GLN A 115 7.29 7.92 8.36
C GLN A 115 7.03 6.70 7.47
N LEU A 116 6.42 5.65 8.03
CA LEU A 116 6.04 4.46 7.26
C LEU A 116 4.97 4.78 6.20
N ARG A 117 3.99 5.65 6.52
CA ARG A 117 2.98 6.10 5.53
C ARG A 117 3.61 6.94 4.43
N LEU A 118 4.49 7.88 4.79
CA LEU A 118 5.24 8.66 3.81
C LEU A 118 6.07 7.76 2.88
N ALA A 119 6.83 6.81 3.43
CA ALA A 119 7.62 5.87 2.63
C ALA A 119 6.77 5.05 1.65
N ARG A 120 5.55 4.67 2.05
CA ARG A 120 4.61 3.97 1.15
C ARG A 120 4.13 4.85 0.01
N MET A 121 3.95 6.15 0.25
CA MET A 121 3.55 7.10 -0.80
C MET A 121 4.68 7.31 -1.80
N TYR A 122 5.93 7.49 -1.34
CA TYR A 122 7.10 7.64 -2.21
C TYR A 122 7.40 6.41 -3.08
N LYS A 123 6.93 5.24 -2.70
CA LYS A 123 7.04 4.03 -3.55
C LYS A 123 6.35 4.20 -4.92
N PHE A 124 5.39 5.10 -5.04
CA PHE A 124 4.64 5.33 -6.28
C PHE A 124 5.21 6.47 -7.12
N GLU A 125 6.27 7.14 -6.66
CA GLU A 125 6.98 8.19 -7.42
C GLU A 125 8.13 7.62 -8.28
N LEU A 126 8.50 6.34 -8.08
CA LEU A 126 9.51 5.61 -8.84
C LEU A 126 8.89 4.78 -9.96
#